data_fff26c1332cca2369583fb58d8c99c13
#
_entry.id   fff26c1332cca2369583fb58d8c99c13
#
_cell.length_a   1.000
_cell.length_b   1.000
_cell.length_c   1.000
_cell.angle_alpha   90.00
_cell.angle_beta   90.00
_cell.angle_gamma   90.00
#
_symmetry.space_group_name_H-M   'P 1'
#
loop_
_entity.id
_entity.type
_entity.pdbx_description
1 polymer ?
#
loop_
_entity_poly.entity_id
_entity_poly.type
_entity_poly.pdbx_seq_one_letter_code
_entity_poly.pdbx_strand_id
1 'polypeptide(L)'
;AVYLIFLSTFVQRFSKYFVETIWFGKNREKFPTTKYLLYCDSFGNEVIANKIKTLLNEQHDIKLLTARQEGKDRIKAVKSIISAVNIIKKEVQMANDDMYNRKNRRYGRCRNLIGSMIISSFISIICCILTWYLNLEMSNPQIALLISLSALLFNALMYKNIANEYANELFNTYISRYEQHKNNILPR
;
A
#
# COMPACT_ATOMS: atom_id res chain seq x y z
N ALA A 1 11.60 19.64 18.45
CA ALA A 1 11.35 18.17 18.37
C ALA A 1 9.86 17.83 18.26
N VAL A 2 8.98 18.29 19.17
CA VAL A 2 7.53 17.97 19.19
C VAL A 2 6.83 18.33 17.88
N TYR A 3 7.10 19.53 17.33
CA TYR A 3 6.52 20.01 16.08
C TYR A 3 6.84 19.08 14.89
N LEU A 4 8.09 18.60 14.79
CA LEU A 4 8.51 17.69 13.71
C LEU A 4 7.82 16.34 13.81
N ILE A 5 7.62 15.82 15.02
CA ILE A 5 6.88 14.57 15.25
C ILE A 5 5.42 14.73 14.84
N PHE A 6 4.79 15.84 15.22
CA PHE A 6 3.42 16.14 14.83
C PHE A 6 3.27 16.23 13.31
N LEU A 7 4.13 17.00 12.64
CA LEU A 7 4.12 17.16 11.19
C LEU A 7 4.33 15.83 10.46
N SER A 8 5.29 15.05 10.92
CA SER A 8 5.56 13.71 10.38
C SER A 8 4.35 12.78 10.51
N THR A 9 3.70 12.77 11.68
CA THR A 9 2.51 11.96 11.92
C THR A 9 1.33 12.42 11.07
N PHE A 10 1.15 13.74 10.92
CA PHE A 10 0.13 14.31 10.04
C PHE A 10 0.33 13.90 8.59
N VAL A 11 1.55 14.07 8.05
CA VAL A 11 1.90 13.66 6.68
C VAL A 11 1.65 12.16 6.47
N GLN A 12 2.03 11.31 7.43
CA GLN A 12 1.81 9.87 7.33
C GLN A 12 0.32 9.51 7.27
N ARG A 13 -0.51 10.10 8.12
CA ARG A 13 -1.97 9.85 8.13
C ARG A 13 -2.64 10.38 6.87
N PHE A 14 -2.31 11.61 6.46
CA PHE A 14 -2.78 12.22 5.22
C PHE A 14 -2.42 11.36 4.02
N SER A 15 -1.15 10.97 3.88
CA SER A 15 -0.66 10.14 2.78
C SER A 15 -1.35 8.78 2.75
N LYS A 16 -1.54 8.15 3.90
CA LYS A 16 -2.23 6.85 3.99
C LYS A 16 -3.68 6.94 3.52
N TYR A 17 -4.38 7.97 3.91
CA TYR A 17 -5.78 8.13 3.51
C TYR A 17 -5.91 8.65 2.08
N PHE A 18 -5.24 9.74 1.75
CA PHE A 18 -5.42 10.47 0.49
C PHE A 18 -4.77 9.74 -0.69
N VAL A 19 -3.49 9.39 -0.57
CA VAL A 19 -2.75 8.71 -1.65
C VAL A 19 -3.32 7.32 -1.92
N GLU A 20 -3.58 6.51 -0.89
CA GLU A 20 -4.17 5.18 -1.09
C GLU A 20 -5.58 5.26 -1.70
N THR A 21 -6.38 6.28 -1.35
CA THR A 21 -7.72 6.47 -1.92
C THR A 21 -7.68 6.84 -3.38
N ILE A 22 -6.76 7.73 -3.80
CA ILE A 22 -6.61 8.14 -5.20
C ILE A 22 -6.14 6.97 -6.06
N TRP A 23 -5.11 6.24 -5.63
CA TRP A 23 -4.52 5.18 -6.46
C TRP A 23 -5.29 3.85 -6.42
N PHE A 24 -5.91 3.53 -5.29
CA PHE A 24 -6.50 2.21 -5.06
C PHE A 24 -8.01 2.23 -4.73
N GLY A 25 -8.62 3.43 -4.75
CA GLY A 25 -10.03 3.61 -4.46
C GLY A 25 -10.36 3.59 -2.95
N LYS A 26 -11.48 4.20 -2.59
CA LYS A 26 -11.94 4.35 -1.20
C LYS A 26 -12.06 3.02 -0.44
N ASN A 27 -12.46 1.96 -1.12
CA ASN A 27 -12.65 0.63 -0.53
C ASN A 27 -11.41 -0.26 -0.65
N ARG A 28 -10.26 0.27 -1.10
CA ARG A 28 -9.03 -0.51 -1.36
C ARG A 28 -9.21 -1.70 -2.31
N GLU A 29 -10.25 -1.69 -3.13
CA GLU A 29 -10.54 -2.76 -4.08
C GLU A 29 -9.41 -2.95 -5.09
N LYS A 30 -8.83 -1.82 -5.55
CA LYS A 30 -7.72 -1.81 -6.50
C LYS A 30 -6.35 -2.00 -5.84
N PHE A 31 -6.29 -2.18 -4.52
CA PHE A 31 -5.02 -2.36 -3.83
C PHE A 31 -4.39 -3.70 -4.23
N PRO A 32 -3.07 -3.76 -4.49
CA PRO A 32 -2.43 -4.97 -5.02
C PRO A 32 -2.70 -6.24 -4.22
N THR A 33 -2.68 -6.17 -2.87
CA THR A 33 -2.97 -7.34 -2.04
C THR A 33 -4.43 -7.81 -2.16
N THR A 34 -5.36 -6.89 -2.40
CA THR A 34 -6.77 -7.23 -2.62
C THR A 34 -6.97 -7.86 -3.98
N LYS A 35 -6.43 -7.22 -5.04
CA LYS A 35 -6.48 -7.74 -6.41
C LYS A 35 -5.85 -9.13 -6.55
N TYR A 36 -4.82 -9.40 -5.77
CA TYR A 36 -4.12 -10.68 -5.79
C TYR A 36 -5.03 -11.86 -5.39
N LEU A 37 -5.97 -11.62 -4.49
CA LEU A 37 -6.86 -12.65 -3.96
C LEU A 37 -8.27 -12.62 -4.57
N LEU A 38 -8.63 -11.60 -5.37
CA LEU A 38 -9.87 -11.56 -6.13
C LEU A 38 -9.80 -12.54 -7.32
N TYR A 39 -10.91 -13.23 -7.61
CA TYR A 39 -11.00 -14.12 -8.76
C TYR A 39 -11.14 -13.38 -10.09
N CYS A 40 -11.93 -12.30 -10.10
CA CYS A 40 -12.24 -11.56 -11.35
C CYS A 40 -11.13 -10.61 -11.80
N ASP A 41 -10.23 -10.21 -10.90
CA ASP A 41 -9.17 -9.22 -11.16
C ASP A 41 -7.79 -9.75 -10.76
N SER A 42 -7.58 -11.06 -10.77
CA SER A 42 -6.33 -11.68 -10.32
C SER A 42 -5.12 -11.07 -11.05
N PHE A 43 -4.39 -10.23 -10.34
CA PHE A 43 -3.13 -9.62 -10.82
C PHE A 43 -1.95 -10.57 -10.64
N GLY A 44 -2.12 -11.63 -9.90
CA GLY A 44 -1.07 -12.56 -9.50
C GLY A 44 -1.15 -13.90 -10.21
N ASN A 45 -0.16 -14.73 -9.91
CA ASN A 45 -0.20 -16.14 -10.30
C ASN A 45 -1.37 -16.83 -9.56
N GLU A 46 -2.32 -17.33 -10.31
CA GLU A 46 -3.52 -17.99 -9.81
C GLU A 46 -3.20 -19.16 -8.86
N VAL A 47 -2.09 -19.86 -9.13
CA VAL A 47 -1.59 -20.94 -8.28
C VAL A 47 -1.23 -20.42 -6.89
N ILE A 48 -0.54 -19.29 -6.82
CA ILE A 48 -0.15 -18.66 -5.54
C ILE A 48 -1.39 -18.15 -4.79
N ALA A 49 -2.33 -17.50 -5.49
CA ALA A 49 -3.57 -17.02 -4.89
C ALA A 49 -4.39 -18.17 -4.28
N ASN A 50 -4.53 -19.28 -4.99
CA ASN A 50 -5.23 -20.47 -4.51
C ASN A 50 -4.50 -21.09 -3.31
N LYS A 51 -3.16 -21.17 -3.34
CA LYS A 51 -2.35 -21.64 -2.21
C LYS A 51 -2.59 -20.80 -0.95
N ILE A 52 -2.61 -19.47 -1.08
CA ILE A 52 -2.90 -18.56 0.04
C ILE A 52 -4.31 -18.80 0.59
N LYS A 53 -5.31 -18.96 -0.28
CA LYS A 53 -6.70 -19.24 0.13
C LYS A 53 -6.81 -20.56 0.91
N THR A 54 -6.10 -21.58 0.45
CA THR A 54 -6.02 -22.88 1.15
C THR A 54 -5.37 -22.73 2.52
N LEU A 55 -4.22 -22.04 2.59
CA LEU A 55 -3.51 -21.80 3.86
C LEU A 55 -4.35 -20.99 4.85
N LEU A 56 -5.07 -19.96 4.40
CA LEU A 56 -5.98 -19.19 5.25
C LEU A 56 -7.11 -20.04 5.82
N ASN A 57 -7.65 -20.96 5.02
CA ASN A 57 -8.69 -21.88 5.49
C ASN A 57 -8.13 -22.90 6.51
N GLU A 58 -6.97 -23.49 6.23
CA GLU A 58 -6.35 -24.51 7.10
C GLU A 58 -5.92 -23.94 8.47
N GLN A 59 -5.43 -22.70 8.48
CA GLN A 59 -4.79 -22.13 9.68
C GLN A 59 -5.68 -21.23 10.50
N HIS A 60 -6.58 -20.54 9.85
CA HIS A 60 -7.41 -19.53 10.49
C HIS A 60 -8.90 -19.82 10.36
N ASP A 61 -9.27 -20.94 9.75
CA ASP A 61 -10.68 -21.26 9.38
C ASP A 61 -11.36 -20.11 8.61
N ILE A 62 -10.55 -19.37 7.81
CA ILE A 62 -11.03 -18.24 7.01
C ILE A 62 -11.31 -18.71 5.60
N LYS A 63 -12.59 -18.85 5.27
CA LYS A 63 -13.07 -19.16 3.91
C LYS A 63 -13.34 -17.86 3.15
N LEU A 64 -12.48 -17.55 2.18
CA LEU A 64 -12.75 -16.45 1.24
C LEU A 64 -13.90 -16.85 0.30
N LEU A 65 -14.63 -15.82 -0.17
CA LEU A 65 -15.76 -16.03 -1.06
C LEU A 65 -15.30 -16.68 -2.38
N THR A 66 -16.13 -17.57 -2.92
CA THR A 66 -15.90 -18.20 -4.23
C THR A 66 -16.13 -17.18 -5.36
N ALA A 67 -15.63 -17.46 -6.58
CA ALA A 67 -15.84 -16.61 -7.75
C ALA A 67 -17.33 -16.25 -7.98
N ARG A 68 -18.22 -17.21 -7.80
CA ARG A 68 -19.68 -17.00 -7.93
C ARG A 68 -20.25 -16.07 -6.85
N GLN A 69 -19.76 -16.19 -5.62
CA GLN A 69 -20.19 -15.35 -4.50
C GLN A 69 -19.60 -13.95 -4.61
N GLU A 70 -18.33 -13.84 -5.10
CA GLU A 70 -17.67 -12.56 -5.39
C GLU A 70 -18.45 -11.77 -6.44
N GLY A 71 -18.93 -12.42 -7.51
CA GLY A 71 -19.76 -11.79 -8.53
C GLY A 71 -21.12 -11.29 -8.00
N LYS A 72 -21.66 -11.91 -6.93
CA LYS A 72 -22.91 -11.46 -6.30
C LYS A 72 -22.73 -10.30 -5.32
N ASP A 73 -21.67 -10.30 -4.54
CA ASP A 73 -21.41 -9.29 -3.51
C ASP A 73 -19.90 -8.97 -3.43
N ARG A 74 -19.46 -8.14 -4.37
CA ARG A 74 -18.06 -7.73 -4.48
C ARG A 74 -17.58 -6.93 -3.26
N ILE A 75 -18.44 -6.14 -2.65
CA ILE A 75 -18.09 -5.34 -1.47
C ILE A 75 -17.76 -6.25 -0.29
N LYS A 76 -18.58 -7.29 -0.09
CA LYS A 76 -18.37 -8.28 0.96
C LYS A 76 -17.08 -9.08 0.71
N ALA A 77 -16.81 -9.47 -0.55
CA ALA A 77 -15.59 -10.14 -0.95
C ALA A 77 -14.35 -9.30 -0.61
N VAL A 78 -14.33 -8.03 -1.01
CA VAL A 78 -13.23 -7.09 -0.72
C VAL A 78 -13.01 -6.94 0.79
N LYS A 79 -14.05 -6.76 1.58
CA LYS A 79 -13.94 -6.67 3.04
C LYS A 79 -13.36 -7.93 3.66
N SER A 80 -13.80 -9.10 3.23
CA SER A 80 -13.29 -10.40 3.69
C SER A 80 -11.80 -10.55 3.36
N ILE A 81 -11.39 -10.20 2.14
CA ILE A 81 -9.99 -10.22 1.71
C ILE A 81 -9.14 -9.25 2.54
N ILE A 82 -9.60 -8.02 2.78
CA ILE A 82 -8.87 -7.05 3.60
C ILE A 82 -8.65 -7.59 5.02
N SER A 83 -9.66 -8.23 5.61
CA SER A 83 -9.53 -8.85 6.94
C SER A 83 -8.50 -9.98 6.94
N ALA A 84 -8.53 -10.86 5.93
CA ALA A 84 -7.56 -11.94 5.76
C ALA A 84 -6.14 -11.40 5.57
N VAL A 85 -5.95 -10.39 4.70
CA VAL A 85 -4.65 -9.73 4.48
C VAL A 85 -4.11 -9.09 5.77
N ASN A 86 -4.96 -8.56 6.63
CA ASN A 86 -4.51 -8.00 7.91
C ASN A 86 -3.97 -9.10 8.86
N ILE A 87 -4.53 -10.30 8.81
CA ILE A 87 -4.02 -11.46 9.57
C ILE A 87 -2.66 -11.88 9.01
N ILE A 88 -2.55 -12.07 7.69
CA ILE A 88 -1.29 -12.37 7.01
C ILE A 88 -0.20 -11.35 7.39
N LYS A 89 -0.53 -10.06 7.36
CA LYS A 89 0.42 -8.99 7.73
C LYS A 89 0.94 -9.14 9.16
N LYS A 90 0.06 -9.43 10.12
CA LYS A 90 0.47 -9.65 11.52
C LYS A 90 1.44 -10.82 11.64
N GLU A 91 1.16 -11.93 10.99
CA GLU A 91 2.02 -13.10 11.02
C GLU A 91 3.37 -12.88 10.39
N VAL A 92 3.39 -12.26 9.20
CA VAL A 92 4.63 -11.93 8.50
C VAL A 92 5.47 -10.91 9.29
N GLN A 93 4.83 -9.94 9.96
CA GLN A 93 5.52 -9.02 10.86
C GLN A 93 6.15 -9.71 12.07
N MET A 94 5.49 -10.71 12.64
CA MET A 94 6.05 -11.51 13.74
C MET A 94 7.25 -12.35 13.30
N ALA A 95 7.31 -12.75 12.03
CA ALA A 95 8.44 -13.48 11.47
C ALA A 95 9.71 -12.62 11.31
N ASN A 96 9.57 -11.30 11.35
CA ASN A 96 10.65 -10.31 11.23
C ASN A 96 11.55 -10.52 9.99
N ASP A 97 10.94 -10.89 8.86
CA ASP A 97 11.67 -11.12 7.61
C ASP A 97 12.25 -9.81 7.06
N ASP A 98 13.55 -9.81 6.78
CA ASP A 98 14.27 -8.60 6.35
C ASP A 98 13.85 -8.12 4.96
N MET A 99 13.52 -9.05 4.05
CA MET A 99 13.12 -8.70 2.69
C MET A 99 11.75 -8.04 2.70
N TYR A 100 10.79 -8.65 3.39
CA TYR A 100 9.46 -8.07 3.60
C TYR A 100 9.56 -6.69 4.27
N ASN A 101 10.34 -6.57 5.34
CA ASN A 101 10.52 -5.31 6.06
C ASN A 101 11.10 -4.20 5.16
N ARG A 102 12.06 -4.53 4.28
CA ARG A 102 12.60 -3.57 3.29
C ARG A 102 11.53 -3.12 2.29
N LYS A 103 10.75 -4.05 1.71
CA LYS A 103 9.68 -3.73 0.75
C LYS A 103 8.56 -2.92 1.41
N ASN A 104 8.16 -3.28 2.63
CA ASN A 104 7.16 -2.55 3.39
C ASN A 104 7.61 -1.11 3.72
N ARG A 105 8.87 -0.92 4.15
CA ARG A 105 9.45 0.42 4.38
C ARG A 105 9.56 1.23 3.09
N ARG A 106 9.95 0.61 1.96
CA ARG A 106 10.02 1.27 0.66
C ARG A 106 8.64 1.75 0.21
N TYR A 107 7.62 0.89 0.34
CA TYR A 107 6.23 1.25 0.06
C TYR A 107 5.76 2.44 0.92
N GLY A 108 5.96 2.36 2.24
CA GLY A 108 5.57 3.43 3.16
C GLY A 108 6.28 4.76 2.87
N ARG A 109 7.59 4.73 2.56
CA ARG A 109 8.35 5.93 2.19
C ARG A 109 7.85 6.55 0.90
N CYS A 110 7.65 5.77 -0.16
CA CYS A 110 7.15 6.27 -1.43
C CYS A 110 5.77 6.93 -1.27
N ARG A 111 4.85 6.29 -0.55
CA ARG A 111 3.53 6.85 -0.23
C ARG A 111 3.63 8.19 0.51
N ASN A 112 4.48 8.25 1.54
CA ASN A 112 4.63 9.46 2.35
C ASN A 112 5.30 10.59 1.55
N LEU A 113 6.25 10.27 0.65
CA LEU A 113 6.84 11.25 -0.28
C LEU A 113 5.77 11.85 -1.19
N ILE A 114 4.93 11.04 -1.82
CA ILE A 114 3.81 11.53 -2.65
C ILE A 114 2.93 12.49 -1.84
N GLY A 115 2.53 12.08 -0.64
CA GLY A 115 1.69 12.92 0.21
C GLY A 115 2.36 14.24 0.61
N SER A 116 3.64 14.22 0.96
CA SER A 116 4.39 15.45 1.27
C SER A 116 4.54 16.36 0.06
N MET A 117 4.77 15.80 -1.16
CA MET A 117 4.85 16.60 -2.39
C MET A 117 3.50 17.24 -2.75
N ILE A 118 2.38 16.55 -2.52
CA ILE A 118 1.04 17.14 -2.70
C ILE A 118 0.85 18.34 -1.75
N ILE A 119 1.19 18.19 -0.49
CA ILE A 119 1.09 19.28 0.51
C ILE A 119 2.03 20.43 0.13
N SER A 120 3.28 20.13 -0.23
CA SER A 120 4.26 21.13 -0.66
C SER A 120 3.79 21.89 -1.90
N SER A 121 3.25 21.20 -2.91
CA SER A 121 2.72 21.85 -4.11
C SER A 121 1.55 22.80 -3.77
N PHE A 122 0.66 22.37 -2.87
CA PHE A 122 -0.45 23.20 -2.42
C PHE A 122 0.02 24.47 -1.70
N ILE A 123 1.00 24.34 -0.79
CA ILE A 123 1.61 25.49 -0.11
C ILE A 123 2.29 26.41 -1.10
N SER A 124 3.05 25.87 -2.07
CA SER A 124 3.73 26.67 -3.09
C SER A 124 2.75 27.46 -3.96
N ILE A 125 1.59 26.85 -4.33
CA ILE A 125 0.53 27.56 -5.06
C ILE A 125 -0.01 28.74 -4.24
N ILE A 126 -0.28 28.54 -2.95
CA ILE A 126 -0.73 29.63 -2.06
C ILE A 126 0.33 30.73 -2.00
N CYS A 127 1.60 30.38 -1.85
CA CYS A 127 2.70 31.36 -1.85
C CYS A 127 2.79 32.11 -3.17
N CYS A 128 2.61 31.45 -4.33
CA CYS A 128 2.57 32.14 -5.63
C CYS A 128 1.43 33.15 -5.73
N ILE A 129 0.25 32.80 -5.23
CA ILE A 129 -0.92 33.71 -5.24
C ILE A 129 -0.64 34.92 -4.34
N LEU A 130 -0.08 34.69 -3.14
CA LEU A 130 0.23 35.78 -2.19
C LEU A 130 1.33 36.70 -2.72
N THR A 131 2.42 36.16 -3.29
CA THR A 131 3.48 36.98 -3.88
C THR A 131 3.00 37.80 -5.06
N TRP A 132 2.12 37.22 -5.90
CA TRP A 132 1.48 37.95 -6.99
C TRP A 132 0.60 39.10 -6.47
N TYR A 133 -0.22 38.83 -5.45
CA TYR A 133 -1.11 39.84 -4.86
C TYR A 133 -0.33 40.99 -4.19
N LEU A 134 0.80 40.67 -3.56
CA LEU A 134 1.63 41.66 -2.85
C LEU A 134 2.71 42.32 -3.74
N ASN A 135 2.74 42.02 -5.06
CA ASN A 135 3.75 42.48 -6.01
C ASN A 135 5.20 42.18 -5.56
N LEU A 136 5.42 41.01 -4.93
CA LEU A 136 6.74 40.55 -4.50
C LEU A 136 7.40 39.69 -5.61
N GLU A 137 8.71 39.43 -5.47
CA GLU A 137 9.41 38.55 -6.38
C GLU A 137 8.86 37.12 -6.34
N MET A 138 8.51 36.56 -7.52
CA MET A 138 7.84 35.26 -7.66
C MET A 138 8.80 34.08 -7.90
N SER A 139 10.10 34.30 -8.05
CA SER A 139 11.04 33.25 -8.49
C SER A 139 11.11 32.05 -7.53
N ASN A 140 11.20 32.29 -6.24
CA ASN A 140 11.38 31.21 -5.25
C ASN A 140 10.17 30.27 -5.12
N PRO A 141 8.92 30.76 -4.98
CA PRO A 141 7.76 29.86 -4.88
C PRO A 141 7.48 29.12 -6.19
N GLN A 142 7.79 29.68 -7.36
CA GLN A 142 7.66 29.02 -8.65
C GLN A 142 8.65 27.85 -8.79
N ILE A 143 9.91 28.05 -8.41
CA ILE A 143 10.92 27.00 -8.41
C ILE A 143 10.51 25.87 -7.46
N ALA A 144 10.07 26.19 -6.25
CA ALA A 144 9.60 25.19 -5.29
C ALA A 144 8.40 24.38 -5.84
N LEU A 145 7.48 25.02 -6.54
CA LEU A 145 6.34 24.37 -7.19
C LEU A 145 6.81 23.42 -8.30
N LEU A 146 7.73 23.83 -9.16
CA LEU A 146 8.27 22.99 -10.24
C LEU A 146 8.98 21.75 -9.68
N ILE A 147 9.82 21.92 -8.64
CA ILE A 147 10.51 20.81 -8.01
C ILE A 147 9.51 19.84 -7.38
N SER A 148 8.51 20.33 -6.65
CA SER A 148 7.52 19.47 -5.98
C SER A 148 6.65 18.72 -6.98
N LEU A 149 6.23 19.34 -8.10
CA LEU A 149 5.46 18.69 -9.15
C LEU A 149 6.28 17.65 -9.90
N SER A 150 7.54 17.93 -10.22
CA SER A 150 8.44 16.97 -10.87
C SER A 150 8.68 15.73 -10.00
N ALA A 151 8.95 15.94 -8.71
CA ALA A 151 9.12 14.86 -7.75
C ALA A 151 7.83 14.07 -7.53
N LEU A 152 6.66 14.74 -7.51
CA LEU A 152 5.36 14.10 -7.43
C LEU A 152 5.13 13.18 -8.63
N LEU A 153 5.36 13.65 -9.85
CA LEU A 153 5.18 12.87 -11.07
C LEU A 153 6.06 11.62 -11.06
N PHE A 154 7.35 11.77 -10.74
CA PHE A 154 8.29 10.64 -10.68
C PHE A 154 7.84 9.57 -9.66
N ASN A 155 7.51 9.98 -8.44
CA ASN A 155 7.07 9.04 -7.41
C ASN A 155 5.71 8.40 -7.75
N ALA A 156 4.79 9.15 -8.38
CA ALA A 156 3.49 8.65 -8.80
C ALA A 156 3.61 7.52 -9.84
N LEU A 157 4.52 7.65 -10.80
CA LEU A 157 4.80 6.62 -11.81
C LEU A 157 5.34 5.33 -11.17
N MET A 158 6.20 5.44 -10.15
CA MET A 158 6.81 4.29 -9.49
C MET A 158 5.91 3.63 -8.44
N TYR A 159 4.92 4.35 -7.92
CA TYR A 159 4.15 3.93 -6.74
C TYR A 159 3.41 2.61 -6.93
N LYS A 160 2.76 2.42 -8.09
CA LYS A 160 2.02 1.20 -8.38
C LYS A 160 2.94 -0.04 -8.42
N ASN A 161 4.11 0.10 -9.01
CA ASN A 161 5.10 -0.99 -9.08
C ASN A 161 5.63 -1.34 -7.69
N ILE A 162 5.95 -0.33 -6.88
CA ILE A 162 6.39 -0.53 -5.49
C ILE A 162 5.30 -1.20 -4.64
N ALA A 163 4.04 -0.84 -4.84
CA ALA A 163 2.92 -1.47 -4.15
C ALA A 163 2.72 -2.93 -4.57
N ASN A 164 2.94 -3.24 -5.86
CA ASN A 164 2.90 -4.62 -6.37
C ASN A 164 4.05 -5.47 -5.80
N GLU A 165 5.28 -4.93 -5.79
CA GLU A 165 6.44 -5.60 -5.17
C GLU A 165 6.18 -5.90 -3.69
N TYR A 166 5.60 -4.95 -2.96
CA TYR A 166 5.23 -5.15 -1.56
C TYR A 166 4.19 -6.26 -1.40
N ALA A 167 3.16 -6.31 -2.25
CA ALA A 167 2.13 -7.34 -2.19
C ALA A 167 2.69 -8.74 -2.48
N ASN A 168 3.52 -8.86 -3.51
CA ASN A 168 4.18 -10.12 -3.87
C ASN A 168 5.07 -10.62 -2.71
N GLU A 169 5.88 -9.75 -2.12
CA GLU A 169 6.75 -10.13 -1.01
C GLU A 169 5.97 -10.56 0.22
N LEU A 170 4.88 -9.85 0.56
CA LEU A 170 4.00 -10.22 1.67
C LEU A 170 3.50 -11.67 1.52
N PHE A 171 3.03 -12.03 0.33
CA PHE A 171 2.45 -13.35 0.09
C PHE A 171 3.52 -14.45 -0.03
N ASN A 172 4.66 -14.16 -0.64
CA ASN A 172 5.77 -15.10 -0.72
C ASN A 172 6.33 -15.42 0.67
N THR A 173 6.53 -14.40 1.51
CA THR A 173 6.99 -14.59 2.89
C THR A 173 5.97 -15.39 3.71
N TYR A 174 4.67 -15.14 3.52
CA TYR A 174 3.63 -15.92 4.20
C TYR A 174 3.66 -17.39 3.82
N ILE A 175 3.78 -17.71 2.52
CA ILE A 175 3.85 -19.08 2.03
C ILE A 175 5.12 -19.79 2.51
N SER A 176 6.30 -19.15 2.37
CA SER A 176 7.58 -19.75 2.74
C SER A 176 7.65 -20.10 4.23
N ARG A 177 7.14 -19.23 5.09
CA ARG A 177 7.04 -19.48 6.52
C ARG A 177 6.22 -20.74 6.82
N TYR A 178 5.16 -20.93 6.05
CA TYR A 178 4.27 -22.05 6.24
C TYR A 178 4.89 -23.36 5.82
N GLU A 179 5.59 -23.37 4.70
CA GLU A 179 6.32 -24.55 4.23
C GLU A 179 7.45 -24.95 5.18
N GLN A 180 8.16 -23.98 5.75
CA GLN A 180 9.17 -24.24 6.75
C GLN A 180 8.56 -24.88 8.02
N HIS A 181 7.41 -24.41 8.48
CA HIS A 181 6.74 -24.97 9.64
C HIS A 181 6.28 -26.39 9.40
N LYS A 182 5.74 -26.68 8.21
CA LYS A 182 5.32 -28.04 7.81
C LYS A 182 6.48 -29.01 7.72
N ASN A 183 7.61 -28.58 7.18
CA ASN A 183 8.82 -29.41 7.06
C ASN A 183 9.49 -29.68 8.41
N ASN A 184 9.32 -28.79 9.40
CA ASN A 184 9.87 -29.00 10.75
C ASN A 184 8.99 -29.90 11.64
N ILE A 185 7.71 -30.10 11.27
CA ILE A 185 6.77 -30.97 12.02
C ILE A 185 6.79 -32.41 11.51
N LEU A 186 7.23 -32.65 10.27
CA LEU A 186 7.40 -33.98 9.70
C LEU A 186 8.89 -34.38 9.80
N PRO A 187 9.33 -35.07 10.88
CA PRO A 187 10.67 -35.67 10.88
C PRO A 187 10.73 -36.70 9.76
N ARG A 188 11.83 -36.68 9.03
CA ARG A 188 12.19 -37.68 8.01
C ARG A 188 12.30 -39.08 8.59
#